data_b6bdf9d10d7ef1fa5110f5cb5617b12e
#
_entry.id   b6bdf9d10d7ef1fa5110f5cb5617b12e
#
_cell.length_a   1.000
_cell.length_b   1.000
_cell.length_c   1.000
_cell.angle_alpha   90.00
_cell.angle_beta   90.00
_cell.angle_gamma   90.00
#
_symmetry.space_group_name_H-M   'P 1'
#
loop_
_entity.id
_entity.type
_entity.pdbx_description
1 polymer ?
#
loop_
_entity_poly.entity_id
_entity_poly.type
_entity_poly.pdbx_seq_one_letter_code
_entity_poly.pdbx_strand_id
1 'polypeptide(L)'
;MNILVYRWNSYNYIDIIATFQSMGHQVDVIEQELESYDEDEVFAARLHGILQQKNYDFVFTVNYFAVISGVCQQMGIKYVSWSCDSPLLSMYHKNVFLDCNYFFLFDKTNYLEFKGMGVKHIWHLPLAVDTNRLDELFAQDTMDKMQLAETDSGNASKHSVRDFAGGISFVGNLYEKNSYDELETRFPEYLRGYFDAVMEAQLNISGGNIIEPMLTADILERVSEYFELKKSKDSFSDLGLVFATTVLGFKTASLQRQRALLALVAKFPVSLYTNTGGDTLLRVKNCGSVDYWSEMPKVFRYSKINLNFTIPNIKSGLPLRIFDVLGAGGFLLTNYQAELPDYFEIGKDLACFESEAELVEKCSYYLTHEEERQQIAKNGYEKVKNCCSYRKRLKFILEKIGEE
;
A
#
# COMPACT_ATOMS: atom_id res chain seq x y z
N MET A 1 -6.90 21.66 17.46
CA MET A 1 -6.81 22.08 16.04
C MET A 1 -8.08 21.70 15.33
N ASN A 2 -8.47 22.46 14.30
CA ASN A 2 -9.55 22.15 13.38
C ASN A 2 -8.92 21.62 12.09
N ILE A 3 -9.20 20.38 11.73
CA ILE A 3 -8.59 19.69 10.59
C ILE A 3 -9.69 19.39 9.58
N LEU A 4 -9.49 19.76 8.31
CA LEU A 4 -10.33 19.29 7.21
C LEU A 4 -9.65 18.10 6.52
N VAL A 5 -10.28 16.94 6.53
CA VAL A 5 -9.78 15.73 5.85
C VAL A 5 -10.54 15.56 4.55
N TYR A 6 -9.83 15.56 3.41
CA TYR A 6 -10.40 15.08 2.16
C TYR A 6 -10.26 13.56 2.10
N ARG A 7 -11.38 12.85 2.09
CA ARG A 7 -11.47 11.40 2.03
C ARG A 7 -11.78 10.94 0.60
N TRP A 8 -10.87 10.20 0.04
CA TRP A 8 -11.06 9.43 -1.18
C TRP A 8 -11.04 7.94 -0.85
N ASN A 9 -11.10 7.04 -1.80
CA ASN A 9 -11.21 5.61 -1.56
C ASN A 9 -9.86 4.98 -1.14
N SER A 10 -9.32 5.35 0.04
CA SER A 10 -8.15 4.71 0.65
C SER A 10 -8.53 4.02 1.97
N TYR A 11 -7.74 3.03 2.38
CA TYR A 11 -8.11 2.15 3.50
C TYR A 11 -7.80 2.74 4.89
N ASN A 12 -6.83 3.61 5.02
CA ASN A 12 -6.27 4.06 6.30
C ASN A 12 -6.97 5.29 6.91
N TYR A 13 -7.98 5.86 6.27
CA TYR A 13 -8.68 7.05 6.77
C TYR A 13 -9.35 6.87 8.11
N ILE A 14 -10.02 5.74 8.34
CA ILE A 14 -10.74 5.48 9.58
C ILE A 14 -9.79 5.62 10.77
N ASP A 15 -8.64 4.94 10.69
CA ASP A 15 -7.63 4.94 11.74
C ASP A 15 -7.01 6.34 11.93
N ILE A 16 -6.78 7.08 10.84
CA ILE A 16 -6.23 8.44 10.88
C ILE A 16 -7.21 9.40 11.54
N ILE A 17 -8.47 9.42 11.09
CA ILE A 17 -9.52 10.31 11.63
C ILE A 17 -9.76 10.01 13.11
N ALA A 18 -9.95 8.73 13.47
CA ALA A 18 -10.14 8.30 14.85
C ALA A 18 -8.95 8.71 15.74
N THR A 19 -7.73 8.59 15.21
CA THR A 19 -6.52 8.98 15.95
C THR A 19 -6.47 10.50 16.17
N PHE A 20 -6.72 11.35 15.16
CA PHE A 20 -6.80 12.80 15.36
C PHE A 20 -7.85 13.18 16.40
N GLN A 21 -9.05 12.58 16.33
CA GLN A 21 -10.12 12.82 17.31
C GLN A 21 -9.71 12.39 18.73
N SER A 22 -9.05 11.23 18.87
CA SER A 22 -8.53 10.75 20.17
C SER A 22 -7.42 11.63 20.75
N MET A 23 -6.74 12.42 19.92
CA MET A 23 -5.74 13.41 20.31
C MET A 23 -6.38 14.77 20.69
N GLY A 24 -7.73 14.90 20.63
CA GLY A 24 -8.47 16.10 20.98
C GLY A 24 -8.61 17.11 19.85
N HIS A 25 -8.39 16.72 18.60
CA HIS A 25 -8.60 17.59 17.45
C HIS A 25 -10.03 17.47 16.90
N GLN A 26 -10.56 18.57 16.36
CA GLN A 26 -11.82 18.56 15.62
C GLN A 26 -11.54 18.21 14.16
N VAL A 27 -12.25 17.21 13.63
CA VAL A 27 -12.05 16.72 12.27
C VAL A 27 -13.36 16.83 11.51
N ASP A 28 -13.37 17.62 10.45
CA ASP A 28 -14.43 17.63 9.44
C ASP A 28 -13.94 16.83 8.23
N VAL A 29 -14.86 16.19 7.51
CA VAL A 29 -14.55 15.33 6.37
C VAL A 29 -15.30 15.82 5.15
N ILE A 30 -14.58 15.95 4.03
CA ILE A 30 -15.16 16.16 2.70
C ILE A 30 -14.94 14.90 1.88
N GLU A 31 -16.03 14.37 1.33
CA GLU A 31 -16.04 13.21 0.42
C GLU A 31 -16.58 13.65 -0.93
N GLN A 32 -15.80 13.45 -1.96
CA GLN A 32 -16.18 13.66 -3.34
C GLN A 32 -15.19 12.95 -4.24
N GLU A 33 -15.66 12.26 -5.26
CA GLU A 33 -14.80 11.76 -6.31
C GLU A 33 -14.32 12.93 -7.17
N LEU A 34 -13.02 12.98 -7.45
CA LEU A 34 -12.42 13.99 -8.31
C LEU A 34 -12.47 13.53 -9.77
N GLU A 35 -12.85 14.42 -10.67
CA GLU A 35 -12.73 14.17 -12.11
C GLU A 35 -11.25 14.14 -12.55
N SER A 36 -10.42 14.97 -11.93
CA SER A 36 -8.98 15.00 -12.12
C SER A 36 -8.25 15.38 -10.82
N TYR A 37 -7.13 14.74 -10.56
CA TYR A 37 -6.28 15.04 -9.39
C TYR A 37 -5.51 16.36 -9.54
N ASP A 38 -5.35 16.82 -10.77
CA ASP A 38 -4.59 18.01 -11.12
C ASP A 38 -5.50 19.24 -11.21
N GLU A 39 -6.64 19.12 -11.91
CA GLU A 39 -7.55 20.22 -12.23
C GLU A 39 -9.01 19.75 -12.14
N ASP A 40 -9.75 20.31 -11.19
CA ASP A 40 -11.20 20.08 -11.00
C ASP A 40 -11.82 21.37 -10.46
N GLU A 41 -12.39 22.19 -11.35
CA GLU A 41 -12.96 23.49 -10.99
C GLU A 41 -14.15 23.37 -10.04
N VAL A 42 -14.98 22.34 -10.21
CA VAL A 42 -16.18 22.12 -9.38
C VAL A 42 -15.76 21.78 -7.96
N PHE A 43 -14.83 20.87 -7.82
CA PHE A 43 -14.28 20.51 -6.51
C PHE A 43 -13.52 21.69 -5.89
N ALA A 44 -12.69 22.40 -6.65
CA ALA A 44 -11.94 23.55 -6.16
C ALA A 44 -12.88 24.64 -5.60
N ALA A 45 -13.97 24.96 -6.30
CA ALA A 45 -14.96 25.93 -5.83
C ALA A 45 -15.66 25.46 -4.54
N ARG A 46 -16.02 24.17 -4.45
CA ARG A 46 -16.62 23.59 -3.24
C ARG A 46 -15.66 23.65 -2.05
N LEU A 47 -14.41 23.22 -2.24
CA LEU A 47 -13.38 23.25 -1.20
C LEU A 47 -13.13 24.68 -0.71
N HIS A 48 -13.00 25.65 -1.63
CA HIS A 48 -12.87 27.06 -1.31
C HIS A 48 -14.03 27.56 -0.45
N GLY A 49 -15.29 27.23 -0.81
CA GLY A 49 -16.46 27.60 -0.02
C GLY A 49 -16.47 27.01 1.39
N ILE A 50 -16.01 25.75 1.58
CA ILE A 50 -15.89 25.13 2.89
C ILE A 50 -14.82 25.85 3.75
N LEU A 51 -13.66 26.14 3.15
CA LEU A 51 -12.55 26.80 3.84
C LEU A 51 -12.88 28.24 4.24
N GLN A 52 -13.83 28.91 3.58
CA GLN A 52 -14.31 30.23 3.99
C GLN A 52 -15.28 30.21 5.19
N GLN A 53 -16.01 29.10 5.39
CA GLN A 53 -17.04 29.02 6.43
C GLN A 53 -16.49 28.75 7.82
N LYS A 54 -15.30 28.14 7.94
CA LYS A 54 -14.66 27.76 9.20
C LYS A 54 -13.15 27.89 9.10
N ASN A 55 -12.53 28.37 10.17
CA ASN A 55 -11.07 28.42 10.25
C ASN A 55 -10.52 27.01 10.50
N TYR A 56 -9.81 26.48 9.52
CA TYR A 56 -9.06 25.25 9.61
C TYR A 56 -7.57 25.54 9.79
N ASP A 57 -6.91 24.78 10.66
CA ASP A 57 -5.47 24.88 10.85
C ASP A 57 -4.70 24.27 9.66
N PHE A 58 -5.25 23.21 9.07
CA PHE A 58 -4.73 22.61 7.84
C PHE A 58 -5.77 21.71 7.17
N VAL A 59 -5.53 21.43 5.87
CA VAL A 59 -6.21 20.37 5.10
C VAL A 59 -5.31 19.14 5.09
N PHE A 60 -5.86 17.95 5.36
CA PHE A 60 -5.12 16.68 5.37
C PHE A 60 -5.62 15.73 4.29
N THR A 61 -4.68 15.06 3.60
CA THR A 61 -5.00 13.98 2.66
C THR A 61 -4.05 12.81 2.82
N VAL A 62 -4.56 11.61 2.55
CA VAL A 62 -3.72 10.48 2.16
C VAL A 62 -3.45 10.63 0.67
N ASN A 63 -2.20 10.55 0.26
CA ASN A 63 -1.71 10.94 -1.05
C ASN A 63 -1.87 12.44 -1.36
N TYR A 64 -1.33 12.89 -2.47
CA TYR A 64 -1.30 14.28 -2.88
C TYR A 64 -2.25 14.55 -4.03
N PHE A 65 -2.89 15.73 -3.98
CA PHE A 65 -3.82 16.23 -5.00
C PHE A 65 -3.46 17.67 -5.35
N ALA A 66 -3.01 17.92 -6.59
CA ALA A 66 -2.55 19.24 -7.01
C ALA A 66 -3.65 20.29 -6.97
N VAL A 67 -4.92 19.89 -7.21
CA VAL A 67 -6.10 20.78 -7.09
C VAL A 67 -6.28 21.27 -5.66
N ILE A 68 -6.14 20.40 -4.65
CA ILE A 68 -6.25 20.80 -3.23
C ILE A 68 -5.12 21.75 -2.85
N SER A 69 -3.90 21.43 -3.27
CA SER A 69 -2.72 22.28 -3.06
C SER A 69 -2.94 23.70 -3.61
N GLY A 70 -3.48 23.82 -4.82
CA GLY A 70 -3.79 25.10 -5.44
C GLY A 70 -4.80 25.94 -4.64
N VAL A 71 -5.86 25.34 -4.14
CA VAL A 71 -6.88 26.01 -3.31
C VAL A 71 -6.28 26.40 -1.96
N CYS A 72 -5.54 25.51 -1.30
CA CYS A 72 -4.90 25.80 -0.01
C CYS A 72 -3.90 26.95 -0.12
N GLN A 73 -3.12 27.02 -1.19
CA GLN A 73 -2.20 28.15 -1.45
C GLN A 73 -2.95 29.48 -1.60
N GLN A 74 -4.07 29.50 -2.34
CA GLN A 74 -4.90 30.71 -2.49
C GLN A 74 -5.52 31.17 -1.17
N MET A 75 -5.87 30.23 -0.31
CA MET A 75 -6.51 30.50 0.98
C MET A 75 -5.50 30.75 2.12
N GLY A 76 -4.19 30.56 1.89
CA GLY A 76 -3.17 30.68 2.93
C GLY A 76 -3.27 29.61 4.02
N ILE A 77 -3.79 28.42 3.68
CA ILE A 77 -4.00 27.30 4.62
C ILE A 77 -2.95 26.22 4.33
N LYS A 78 -2.35 25.64 5.39
CA LYS A 78 -1.40 24.53 5.25
C LYS A 78 -2.08 23.31 4.63
N TYR A 79 -1.41 22.65 3.71
CA TYR A 79 -1.83 21.40 3.08
C TYR A 79 -0.90 20.25 3.45
N VAL A 80 -1.39 19.29 4.19
CA VAL A 80 -0.64 18.15 4.71
C VAL A 80 -1.00 16.90 3.93
N SER A 81 -0.02 16.27 3.30
CA SER A 81 -0.18 15.05 2.52
C SER A 81 0.72 13.94 3.05
N TRP A 82 0.14 12.77 3.37
CA TRP A 82 0.89 11.57 3.75
C TRP A 82 0.68 10.48 2.69
N SER A 83 1.74 10.12 1.95
CA SER A 83 1.63 9.15 0.86
C SER A 83 1.49 7.71 1.35
N CYS A 84 0.69 6.93 0.64
CA CYS A 84 0.62 5.47 0.76
C CYS A 84 0.91 4.74 -0.56
N ASP A 85 1.05 5.49 -1.66
CA ASP A 85 1.46 5.00 -2.98
C ASP A 85 2.85 5.53 -3.35
N SER A 86 3.63 4.73 -4.09
CA SER A 86 4.97 5.10 -4.60
C SER A 86 5.22 4.41 -5.95
N PRO A 87 5.77 5.17 -6.95
CA PRO A 87 5.82 6.61 -6.98
C PRO A 87 4.40 7.21 -7.06
N LEU A 88 4.19 8.33 -6.39
CA LEU A 88 2.91 9.03 -6.44
C LEU A 88 2.92 10.00 -7.63
N LEU A 89 2.35 9.58 -8.76
CA LEU A 89 2.42 10.32 -10.03
C LEU A 89 1.84 11.74 -9.93
N SER A 90 0.83 11.96 -9.08
CA SER A 90 0.24 13.29 -8.86
C SER A 90 1.23 14.29 -8.22
N MET A 91 2.32 13.84 -7.62
CA MET A 91 3.38 14.74 -7.13
C MET A 91 4.25 15.32 -8.25
N TYR A 92 4.24 14.73 -9.44
CA TYR A 92 4.99 15.28 -10.60
C TYR A 92 4.21 16.42 -11.27
N HIS A 93 3.76 17.38 -10.47
CA HIS A 93 2.99 18.55 -10.88
C HIS A 93 3.61 19.82 -10.28
N LYS A 94 3.59 20.96 -11.01
CA LYS A 94 4.21 22.22 -10.56
C LYS A 94 3.78 22.67 -9.16
N ASN A 95 2.54 22.37 -8.78
CA ASN A 95 2.00 22.74 -7.46
C ASN A 95 2.72 22.05 -6.30
N VAL A 96 3.55 21.02 -6.53
CA VAL A 96 4.35 20.37 -5.47
C VAL A 96 5.32 21.36 -4.79
N PHE A 97 5.72 22.42 -5.50
CA PHE A 97 6.63 23.45 -5.00
C PHE A 97 5.96 24.60 -4.24
N LEU A 98 4.62 24.57 -4.09
CA LEU A 98 3.89 25.61 -3.35
C LEU A 98 4.24 25.57 -1.86
N ASP A 99 4.37 26.73 -1.24
CA ASP A 99 4.80 26.86 0.16
C ASP A 99 3.79 26.34 1.18
N CYS A 100 2.51 26.21 0.80
CA CYS A 100 1.48 25.64 1.65
C CYS A 100 1.62 24.14 1.90
N ASN A 101 2.40 23.42 1.09
CA ASN A 101 2.49 21.96 1.12
C ASN A 101 3.45 21.45 2.18
N TYR A 102 3.00 20.39 2.90
CA TYR A 102 3.76 19.62 3.89
C TYR A 102 3.64 18.14 3.55
N PHE A 103 4.70 17.55 3.03
CA PHE A 103 4.70 16.17 2.52
C PHE A 103 5.35 15.20 3.49
N PHE A 104 4.69 14.06 3.67
CA PHE A 104 5.21 12.93 4.42
C PHE A 104 5.18 11.70 3.51
N LEU A 105 6.35 11.26 3.04
CA LEU A 105 6.49 10.16 2.10
C LEU A 105 6.97 8.90 2.80
N PHE A 106 6.30 7.76 2.53
CA PHE A 106 6.66 6.50 3.17
C PHE A 106 7.83 5.78 2.48
N ASP A 107 8.12 6.11 1.23
CA ASP A 107 9.24 5.57 0.43
C ASP A 107 10.41 6.55 0.48
N LYS A 108 11.51 6.12 1.08
CA LYS A 108 12.71 6.95 1.28
C LYS A 108 13.35 7.39 -0.04
N THR A 109 13.31 6.53 -1.06
CA THR A 109 13.82 6.87 -2.39
C THR A 109 13.02 8.01 -3.00
N ASN A 110 11.70 7.96 -2.94
CA ASN A 110 10.83 9.03 -3.41
C ASN A 110 10.99 10.33 -2.60
N TYR A 111 11.13 10.21 -1.27
CA TYR A 111 11.45 11.35 -0.42
C TYR A 111 12.74 12.05 -0.85
N LEU A 112 13.81 11.29 -1.09
CA LEU A 112 15.11 11.86 -1.50
C LEU A 112 15.03 12.51 -2.89
N GLU A 113 14.27 11.93 -3.81
CA GLU A 113 14.01 12.47 -5.14
C GLU A 113 13.38 13.87 -5.07
N PHE A 114 12.23 14.01 -4.41
CA PHE A 114 11.52 15.30 -4.30
C PHE A 114 12.27 16.32 -3.44
N LYS A 115 12.96 15.87 -2.41
CA LYS A 115 13.87 16.74 -1.65
C LYS A 115 14.99 17.29 -2.53
N GLY A 116 15.58 16.44 -3.39
CA GLY A 116 16.61 16.84 -4.37
C GLY A 116 16.07 17.82 -5.41
N MET A 117 14.79 17.74 -5.77
CA MET A 117 14.11 18.69 -6.65
C MET A 117 13.84 20.06 -5.98
N GLY A 118 14.05 20.20 -4.68
CA GLY A 118 13.88 21.45 -3.95
C GLY A 118 12.50 21.63 -3.30
N VAL A 119 11.73 20.57 -3.10
CA VAL A 119 10.50 20.62 -2.28
C VAL A 119 10.87 20.96 -0.85
N LYS A 120 10.27 22.01 -0.28
CA LYS A 120 10.72 22.63 0.98
C LYS A 120 10.33 21.81 2.20
N HIS A 121 9.01 21.58 2.40
CA HIS A 121 8.46 20.94 3.58
C HIS A 121 8.18 19.46 3.28
N ILE A 122 9.21 18.65 3.32
CA ILE A 122 9.12 17.22 2.99
C ILE A 122 9.91 16.37 3.98
N TRP A 123 9.30 15.27 4.45
CA TRP A 123 9.88 14.32 5.39
C TRP A 123 9.60 12.89 4.98
N HIS A 124 10.54 12.01 5.29
CA HIS A 124 10.33 10.57 5.23
C HIS A 124 9.53 10.12 6.45
N LEU A 125 8.39 9.46 6.24
CA LEU A 125 7.52 8.97 7.31
C LEU A 125 6.86 7.65 6.90
N PRO A 126 7.34 6.51 7.43
CA PRO A 126 6.75 5.20 7.16
C PRO A 126 5.29 5.10 7.58
N LEU A 127 4.58 4.15 6.98
CA LEU A 127 3.19 3.85 7.27
C LEU A 127 2.99 3.34 8.71
N ALA A 128 1.74 3.11 9.10
CA ALA A 128 1.34 2.78 10.45
C ALA A 128 0.25 1.71 10.50
N VAL A 129 -0.02 1.22 11.70
CA VAL A 129 -1.16 0.34 12.01
C VAL A 129 -1.78 0.74 13.36
N ASP A 130 -3.10 0.54 13.49
CA ASP A 130 -3.79 0.69 14.78
C ASP A 130 -3.98 -0.68 15.46
N THR A 131 -3.01 -1.04 16.29
CA THR A 131 -3.05 -2.29 17.05
C THR A 131 -4.14 -2.31 18.12
N ASN A 132 -4.58 -1.15 18.64
CA ASN A 132 -5.65 -1.11 19.64
C ASN A 132 -6.98 -1.52 19.00
N ARG A 133 -7.31 -0.96 17.84
CA ARG A 133 -8.50 -1.36 17.07
C ARG A 133 -8.48 -2.85 16.73
N LEU A 134 -7.31 -3.38 16.35
CA LEU A 134 -7.16 -4.80 16.04
C LEU A 134 -7.32 -5.68 17.28
N ASP A 135 -6.77 -5.28 18.43
CA ASP A 135 -6.95 -5.99 19.70
C ASP A 135 -8.43 -6.04 20.11
N GLU A 136 -9.17 -4.94 19.96
CA GLU A 136 -10.61 -4.87 20.21
C GLU A 136 -11.40 -5.79 19.25
N LEU A 137 -11.06 -5.79 17.94
CA LEU A 137 -11.66 -6.67 16.95
C LEU A 137 -11.49 -8.15 17.32
N PHE A 138 -10.30 -8.55 17.76
CA PHE A 138 -10.04 -9.95 18.15
C PHE A 138 -10.67 -10.33 19.49
N ALA A 139 -10.78 -9.40 20.44
CA ALA A 139 -11.52 -9.64 21.67
C ALA A 139 -13.01 -9.90 21.37
N GLN A 140 -13.63 -9.10 20.50
CA GLN A 140 -15.01 -9.31 20.06
C GLN A 140 -15.18 -10.63 19.32
N ASP A 141 -14.30 -10.96 18.36
CA ASP A 141 -14.35 -12.23 17.62
C ASP A 141 -14.27 -13.47 18.55
N THR A 142 -13.51 -13.36 19.64
CA THR A 142 -13.41 -14.41 20.66
C THR A 142 -14.70 -14.55 21.45
N MET A 143 -15.34 -13.45 21.84
CA MET A 143 -16.63 -13.45 22.56
C MET A 143 -17.73 -14.02 21.68
N ASP A 144 -17.81 -13.65 20.41
CA ASP A 144 -18.80 -14.15 19.46
C ASP A 144 -18.69 -15.67 19.28
N LYS A 145 -17.46 -16.20 19.17
CA LYS A 145 -17.21 -17.65 19.09
C LYS A 145 -17.61 -18.40 20.36
N MET A 146 -17.38 -17.84 21.54
CA MET A 146 -17.80 -18.41 22.82
C MET A 146 -19.32 -18.47 22.94
N GLN A 147 -20.04 -17.40 22.59
CA GLN A 147 -21.51 -17.36 22.62
C GLN A 147 -22.14 -18.37 21.65
N LEU A 148 -21.57 -18.52 20.44
CA LEU A 148 -22.02 -19.52 19.47
C LEU A 148 -21.83 -20.95 19.98
N ALA A 149 -20.75 -21.25 20.69
CA ALA A 149 -20.49 -22.56 21.28
C ALA A 149 -21.47 -22.89 22.42
N GLU A 150 -21.94 -21.89 23.18
CA GLU A 150 -22.91 -22.06 24.27
C GLU A 150 -24.36 -22.21 23.75
N THR A 151 -24.67 -21.67 22.56
CA THR A 151 -26.04 -21.68 21.99
C THR A 151 -26.31 -22.86 21.05
N ASP A 152 -25.37 -23.79 20.85
CA ASP A 152 -25.48 -24.91 19.92
C ASP A 152 -26.41 -26.04 20.47
N SER A 153 -27.66 -25.66 20.81
CA SER A 153 -28.81 -26.54 20.96
C SER A 153 -29.82 -26.26 19.83
N GLY A 154 -29.49 -26.74 18.64
CA GLY A 154 -30.48 -27.18 17.64
C GLY A 154 -31.43 -26.15 17.06
N ASN A 155 -31.01 -25.07 16.46
CA ASN A 155 -31.61 -24.34 15.33
C ASN A 155 -30.85 -23.03 15.00
N ALA A 156 -29.57 -23.08 14.74
CA ALA A 156 -28.86 -21.90 14.24
C ALA A 156 -29.08 -21.78 12.72
N SER A 157 -29.80 -20.76 12.29
CA SER A 157 -29.69 -20.27 10.92
C SER A 157 -28.20 -20.04 10.62
N LYS A 158 -27.68 -20.80 9.65
CA LYS A 158 -26.29 -20.76 9.21
C LYS A 158 -25.92 -19.38 8.62
N HIS A 159 -25.68 -18.39 9.44
CA HIS A 159 -24.64 -17.41 9.13
C HIS A 159 -23.32 -18.05 9.56
N SER A 160 -22.74 -18.84 8.66
CA SER A 160 -21.44 -19.47 8.90
C SER A 160 -20.43 -18.38 9.14
N VAL A 161 -19.93 -18.26 10.37
CA VAL A 161 -18.70 -17.51 10.64
C VAL A 161 -17.65 -18.06 9.70
N ARG A 162 -17.16 -17.22 8.77
CA ARG A 162 -16.16 -17.61 7.78
C ARG A 162 -14.93 -18.10 8.52
N ASP A 163 -14.52 -19.34 8.28
CA ASP A 163 -13.31 -19.88 8.88
C ASP A 163 -12.09 -19.36 8.08
N PHE A 164 -11.27 -18.53 8.73
CA PHE A 164 -10.04 -17.99 8.18
C PHE A 164 -8.78 -18.80 8.54
N ALA A 165 -8.93 -19.89 9.29
CA ALA A 165 -7.79 -20.75 9.63
C ALA A 165 -7.19 -21.38 8.37
N GLY A 166 -5.88 -21.19 8.18
CA GLY A 166 -5.19 -21.65 6.98
C GLY A 166 -3.68 -21.90 7.18
N GLY A 167 -3.09 -22.59 6.21
CA GLY A 167 -1.64 -22.78 6.17
C GLY A 167 -0.94 -21.52 5.67
N ILE A 168 -0.93 -21.31 4.37
CA ILE A 168 -0.33 -20.15 3.72
C ILE A 168 -1.45 -19.30 3.13
N SER A 169 -1.40 -18.00 3.35
CA SER A 169 -2.37 -17.04 2.79
C SER A 169 -1.66 -15.93 2.00
N PHE A 170 -2.32 -15.49 0.94
CA PHE A 170 -2.00 -14.25 0.24
C PHE A 170 -3.27 -13.41 0.10
N VAL A 171 -3.22 -12.15 0.53
CA VAL A 171 -4.30 -11.18 0.39
C VAL A 171 -3.83 -10.04 -0.49
N GLY A 172 -4.39 -9.90 -1.69
CA GLY A 172 -3.99 -8.82 -2.60
C GLY A 172 -4.45 -9.02 -4.03
N ASN A 173 -4.22 -8.00 -4.86
CA ASN A 173 -4.50 -8.03 -6.28
C ASN A 173 -3.46 -8.88 -7.01
N LEU A 174 -3.84 -9.62 -8.05
CA LEU A 174 -2.92 -10.37 -8.91
C LEU A 174 -2.46 -9.57 -10.14
N TYR A 175 -3.06 -8.41 -10.40
CA TYR A 175 -2.81 -7.58 -11.58
C TYR A 175 -2.90 -8.35 -12.91
N GLU A 176 -3.81 -9.33 -12.99
CA GLU A 176 -4.05 -10.13 -14.20
C GLU A 176 -4.56 -9.27 -15.35
N LYS A 177 -5.33 -8.21 -15.03
CA LYS A 177 -5.69 -7.17 -16.00
C LYS A 177 -4.74 -6.00 -15.81
N ASN A 178 -3.89 -5.78 -16.80
CA ASN A 178 -2.88 -4.72 -16.79
C ASN A 178 -2.70 -4.14 -18.19
N SER A 179 -2.22 -2.92 -18.26
CA SER A 179 -2.04 -2.19 -19.52
C SER A 179 -1.01 -2.81 -20.46
N TYR A 180 -0.05 -3.58 -19.93
CA TYR A 180 0.94 -4.25 -20.78
C TYR A 180 0.29 -5.28 -21.70
N ASP A 181 -0.59 -6.13 -21.16
CA ASP A 181 -1.26 -7.19 -21.93
C ASP A 181 -2.17 -6.62 -23.04
N GLU A 182 -2.71 -5.41 -22.84
CA GLU A 182 -3.46 -4.69 -23.87
C GLU A 182 -2.57 -4.11 -24.97
N LEU A 183 -1.35 -3.71 -24.63
CA LEU A 183 -0.39 -3.09 -25.55
C LEU A 183 0.52 -4.10 -26.25
N GLU A 184 0.82 -5.24 -25.62
CA GLU A 184 1.80 -6.23 -26.07
C GLU A 184 1.58 -6.65 -27.53
N THR A 185 0.34 -6.89 -27.94
CA THR A 185 0.00 -7.30 -29.31
C THR A 185 0.30 -6.23 -30.36
N ARG A 186 0.44 -4.96 -29.95
CA ARG A 186 0.76 -3.83 -30.81
C ARG A 186 2.26 -3.57 -30.92
N PHE A 187 3.05 -4.06 -29.98
CA PHE A 187 4.49 -3.88 -30.00
C PHE A 187 5.16 -4.77 -31.03
N PRO A 188 6.20 -4.30 -31.74
CA PRO A 188 7.04 -5.14 -32.58
C PRO A 188 7.81 -6.15 -31.70
N GLU A 189 8.21 -7.26 -32.31
CA GLU A 189 8.88 -8.37 -31.62
C GLU A 189 10.11 -7.91 -30.81
N TYR A 190 10.88 -6.98 -31.35
CA TYR A 190 12.03 -6.41 -30.64
C TYR A 190 11.66 -5.75 -29.30
N LEU A 191 10.61 -4.91 -29.27
CA LEU A 191 10.17 -4.24 -28.02
C LEU A 191 9.58 -5.24 -27.03
N ARG A 192 8.81 -6.23 -27.49
CA ARG A 192 8.32 -7.31 -26.63
C ARG A 192 9.46 -8.05 -25.97
N GLY A 193 10.41 -8.55 -26.74
CA GLY A 193 11.59 -9.25 -26.22
C GLY A 193 12.43 -8.39 -25.27
N TYR A 194 12.54 -7.09 -25.54
CA TYR A 194 13.22 -6.16 -24.66
C TYR A 194 12.50 -6.03 -23.29
N PHE A 195 11.18 -5.80 -23.30
CA PHE A 195 10.41 -5.66 -22.06
C PHE A 195 10.35 -6.98 -21.28
N ASP A 196 10.22 -8.11 -21.95
CA ASP A 196 10.26 -9.43 -21.32
C ASP A 196 11.60 -9.63 -20.58
N ALA A 197 12.73 -9.26 -21.23
CA ALA A 197 14.05 -9.34 -20.60
C ALA A 197 14.19 -8.39 -19.40
N VAL A 198 13.67 -7.17 -19.49
CA VAL A 198 13.69 -6.18 -18.37
C VAL A 198 12.85 -6.69 -17.21
N MET A 199 11.63 -7.18 -17.47
CA MET A 199 10.76 -7.72 -16.43
C MET A 199 11.37 -8.98 -15.78
N GLU A 200 11.93 -9.88 -16.58
CA GLU A 200 12.61 -11.09 -16.06
C GLU A 200 13.82 -10.73 -15.19
N ALA A 201 14.62 -9.75 -15.60
CA ALA A 201 15.72 -9.25 -14.79
C ALA A 201 15.23 -8.64 -13.46
N GLN A 202 14.14 -7.86 -13.48
CA GLN A 202 13.53 -7.29 -12.27
C GLN A 202 13.02 -8.37 -11.31
N LEU A 203 12.48 -9.48 -11.80
CA LEU A 203 12.02 -10.58 -10.95
C LEU A 203 13.14 -11.24 -10.14
N ASN A 204 14.38 -11.10 -10.59
CA ASN A 204 15.58 -11.61 -9.91
C ASN A 204 16.29 -10.55 -9.03
N ILE A 205 15.69 -9.35 -8.88
CA ILE A 205 16.26 -8.27 -8.07
C ILE A 205 15.32 -7.97 -6.90
N SER A 206 15.85 -8.07 -5.69
CA SER A 206 15.14 -7.74 -4.46
C SER A 206 15.60 -6.39 -3.91
N GLY A 207 14.65 -5.58 -3.40
CA GLY A 207 14.95 -4.30 -2.75
C GLY A 207 15.43 -3.17 -3.67
N GLY A 208 15.21 -3.30 -4.97
CA GLY A 208 15.55 -2.28 -5.97
C GLY A 208 14.65 -2.35 -7.19
N ASN A 209 14.63 -1.26 -7.98
CA ASN A 209 13.88 -1.16 -9.23
C ASN A 209 14.82 -0.79 -10.38
N ILE A 210 14.91 -1.67 -11.39
CA ILE A 210 15.70 -1.43 -12.60
C ILE A 210 14.84 -1.09 -13.82
N ILE A 211 13.52 -1.19 -13.73
CA ILE A 211 12.62 -1.05 -14.88
C ILE A 211 12.78 0.35 -15.50
N GLU A 212 12.66 1.40 -14.69
CA GLU A 212 12.76 2.77 -15.16
C GLU A 212 14.15 3.11 -15.75
N PRO A 213 15.29 2.81 -15.08
CA PRO A 213 16.61 3.02 -15.64
C PRO A 213 16.91 2.27 -16.95
N MET A 214 16.24 1.13 -17.18
CA MET A 214 16.40 0.36 -18.44
C MET A 214 15.63 0.97 -19.60
N LEU A 215 14.71 1.91 -19.39
CA LEU A 215 14.00 2.60 -20.46
C LEU A 215 14.87 3.73 -21.04
N THR A 216 15.80 3.37 -21.91
CA THR A 216 16.69 4.33 -22.57
C THR A 216 15.94 5.24 -23.53
N ALA A 217 16.57 6.37 -23.94
CA ALA A 217 15.92 7.37 -24.79
C ALA A 217 15.44 6.78 -26.15
N ASP A 218 16.22 5.89 -26.76
CA ASP A 218 15.84 5.21 -28.01
C ASP A 218 14.70 4.21 -27.84
N ILE A 219 14.59 3.54 -26.67
CA ILE A 219 13.45 2.69 -26.33
C ILE A 219 12.21 3.56 -26.13
N LEU A 220 12.33 4.67 -25.39
CA LEU A 220 11.19 5.59 -25.14
C LEU A 220 10.69 6.26 -26.42
N GLU A 221 11.56 6.61 -27.34
CA GLU A 221 11.17 7.11 -28.67
C GLU A 221 10.30 6.10 -29.40
N ARG A 222 10.69 4.81 -29.42
CA ARG A 222 9.88 3.74 -30.03
C ARG A 222 8.59 3.47 -29.27
N VAL A 223 8.59 3.52 -27.92
CA VAL A 223 7.38 3.37 -27.09
C VAL A 223 6.35 4.45 -27.42
N SER A 224 6.79 5.66 -27.70
CA SER A 224 5.88 6.78 -28.02
C SER A 224 5.03 6.57 -29.28
N GLU A 225 5.42 5.63 -30.15
CA GLU A 225 4.60 5.23 -31.32
C GLU A 225 3.37 4.39 -30.92
N TYR A 226 3.39 3.75 -29.75
CA TYR A 226 2.36 2.79 -29.29
C TYR A 226 1.65 3.21 -28.03
N PHE A 227 2.28 4.06 -27.21
CA PHE A 227 1.77 4.52 -25.93
C PHE A 227 1.80 6.06 -25.87
N GLU A 228 0.63 6.66 -25.75
CA GLU A 228 0.46 8.11 -25.61
C GLU A 228 0.50 8.50 -24.14
N LEU A 229 1.43 9.38 -23.78
CA LEU A 229 1.47 9.96 -22.43
C LEU A 229 0.39 11.03 -22.28
N LYS A 230 -0.68 10.69 -21.57
CA LYS A 230 -1.72 11.66 -21.18
C LYS A 230 -1.36 12.29 -19.86
N LYS A 231 -1.16 13.61 -19.84
CA LYS A 231 -0.85 14.38 -18.64
C LYS A 231 -1.44 15.77 -18.70
N SER A 232 -1.65 16.40 -17.55
CA SER A 232 -2.05 17.80 -17.49
C SER A 232 -0.92 18.71 -17.97
N LYS A 233 -1.25 19.95 -18.35
CA LYS A 233 -0.28 20.96 -18.82
C LYS A 233 0.82 21.24 -17.80
N ASP A 234 0.47 21.16 -16.53
CA ASP A 234 1.31 21.52 -15.41
C ASP A 234 2.05 20.31 -14.78
N SER A 235 1.82 19.11 -15.33
CA SER A 235 2.54 17.90 -14.96
C SER A 235 3.90 17.83 -15.66
N PHE A 236 4.96 17.55 -14.91
CA PHE A 236 6.29 17.30 -15.40
C PHE A 236 6.69 15.81 -15.40
N SER A 237 5.72 14.89 -15.16
CA SER A 237 5.96 13.46 -15.35
C SER A 237 6.41 13.18 -16.80
N ASP A 238 7.36 12.29 -16.98
CA ASP A 238 7.82 11.87 -18.29
C ASP A 238 7.27 10.50 -18.70
N LEU A 239 7.51 10.14 -19.96
CA LEU A 239 7.06 8.87 -20.54
C LEU A 239 7.70 7.68 -19.84
N GLY A 240 8.98 7.76 -19.47
CA GLY A 240 9.72 6.69 -18.83
C GLY A 240 9.12 6.32 -17.48
N LEU A 241 8.93 7.33 -16.62
CA LEU A 241 8.33 7.17 -15.30
C LEU A 241 6.92 6.54 -15.40
N VAL A 242 6.05 7.11 -16.26
CA VAL A 242 4.67 6.65 -16.37
C VAL A 242 4.60 5.23 -16.94
N PHE A 243 5.34 4.96 -17.99
CA PHE A 243 5.37 3.63 -18.61
C PHE A 243 5.98 2.57 -17.69
N ALA A 244 7.10 2.88 -17.02
CA ALA A 244 7.69 1.99 -16.02
C ALA A 244 6.70 1.66 -14.89
N THR A 245 5.98 2.66 -14.39
CA THR A 245 5.09 2.52 -13.23
C THR A 245 3.77 1.84 -13.60
N THR A 246 3.08 2.35 -14.64
CA THR A 246 1.70 1.95 -14.92
C THR A 246 1.58 0.77 -15.89
N VAL A 247 2.63 0.49 -16.66
CA VAL A 247 2.63 -0.61 -17.64
C VAL A 247 3.52 -1.76 -17.17
N LEU A 248 4.84 -1.56 -17.13
CA LEU A 248 5.78 -2.64 -16.83
C LEU A 248 5.76 -3.05 -15.35
N GLY A 249 5.62 -2.10 -14.43
CA GLY A 249 5.63 -2.37 -12.98
C GLY A 249 4.46 -3.26 -12.56
N PHE A 250 3.24 -2.99 -13.03
CA PHE A 250 2.09 -3.86 -12.73
C PHE A 250 2.18 -5.22 -13.42
N LYS A 251 2.69 -5.30 -14.66
CA LYS A 251 2.91 -6.59 -15.31
C LYS A 251 3.95 -7.42 -14.56
N THR A 252 5.06 -6.82 -14.16
CA THR A 252 6.10 -7.49 -13.36
C THR A 252 5.53 -7.99 -12.03
N ALA A 253 4.74 -7.17 -11.34
CA ALA A 253 4.07 -7.58 -10.11
C ALA A 253 3.11 -8.77 -10.33
N SER A 254 2.39 -8.78 -11.47
CA SER A 254 1.53 -9.90 -11.84
C SER A 254 2.33 -11.19 -12.03
N LEU A 255 3.41 -11.12 -12.81
CA LEU A 255 4.29 -12.26 -13.05
C LEU A 255 4.89 -12.80 -11.74
N GLN A 256 5.40 -11.91 -10.86
CA GLN A 256 5.96 -12.30 -9.57
C GLN A 256 4.95 -13.06 -8.71
N ARG A 257 3.74 -12.53 -8.56
CA ARG A 257 2.69 -13.13 -7.72
C ARG A 257 2.22 -14.45 -8.26
N GLN A 258 1.98 -14.54 -9.56
CA GLN A 258 1.54 -15.79 -10.21
C GLN A 258 2.60 -16.88 -10.10
N ARG A 259 3.87 -16.60 -10.42
CA ARG A 259 4.98 -17.57 -10.33
C ARG A 259 5.16 -18.07 -8.90
N ALA A 260 5.22 -17.15 -7.93
CA ALA A 260 5.37 -17.50 -6.53
C ALA A 260 4.22 -18.38 -6.02
N LEU A 261 2.98 -18.04 -6.34
CA LEU A 261 1.81 -18.83 -5.93
C LEU A 261 1.81 -20.21 -6.62
N LEU A 262 2.15 -20.29 -7.91
CA LEU A 262 2.27 -21.58 -8.63
C LEU A 262 3.37 -22.47 -8.04
N ALA A 263 4.52 -21.93 -7.68
CA ALA A 263 5.59 -22.66 -7.01
C ALA A 263 5.15 -23.21 -5.65
N LEU A 264 4.38 -22.42 -4.88
CA LEU A 264 3.89 -22.83 -3.58
C LEU A 264 2.80 -23.89 -3.65
N VAL A 265 1.79 -23.75 -4.54
CA VAL A 265 0.69 -24.72 -4.62
C VAL A 265 1.10 -26.09 -5.15
N ALA A 266 2.28 -26.19 -5.75
CA ALA A 266 2.87 -27.47 -6.09
C ALA A 266 3.20 -28.33 -4.86
N LYS A 267 3.38 -27.70 -3.69
CA LYS A 267 3.82 -28.35 -2.44
C LYS A 267 2.87 -28.15 -1.27
N PHE A 268 2.13 -27.03 -1.21
CA PHE A 268 1.35 -26.63 -0.05
C PHE A 268 -0.05 -26.15 -0.44
N PRO A 269 -1.06 -26.31 0.41
CA PRO A 269 -2.32 -25.63 0.25
C PRO A 269 -2.15 -24.12 0.49
N VAL A 270 -2.56 -23.31 -0.50
CA VAL A 270 -2.49 -21.84 -0.43
C VAL A 270 -3.89 -21.26 -0.57
N SER A 271 -4.25 -20.36 0.33
CA SER A 271 -5.49 -19.58 0.29
C SER A 271 -5.21 -18.19 -0.31
N LEU A 272 -5.91 -17.88 -1.41
CA LEU A 272 -5.85 -16.60 -2.09
C LEU A 272 -7.09 -15.79 -1.76
N TYR A 273 -6.89 -14.57 -1.28
CA TYR A 273 -7.95 -13.58 -1.06
C TYR A 273 -7.75 -12.41 -2.00
N THR A 274 -8.56 -12.36 -3.06
CA THR A 274 -8.45 -11.35 -4.11
C THR A 274 -9.85 -10.95 -4.60
N ASN A 275 -9.96 -9.73 -5.11
CA ASN A 275 -11.16 -9.22 -5.77
C ASN A 275 -11.13 -9.38 -7.28
N THR A 276 -10.04 -9.91 -7.85
CA THR A 276 -9.85 -10.10 -9.28
C THR A 276 -9.52 -11.55 -9.58
N GLY A 277 -10.09 -12.14 -10.63
CA GLY A 277 -9.77 -13.38 -11.29
C GLY A 277 -9.30 -14.55 -10.40
N GLY A 278 -8.06 -14.92 -10.59
CA GLY A 278 -7.46 -16.10 -9.93
C GLY A 278 -7.82 -17.41 -10.63
N ASP A 279 -8.61 -17.36 -11.71
CA ASP A 279 -9.06 -18.53 -12.45
C ASP A 279 -7.91 -19.24 -13.18
N THR A 280 -6.83 -18.51 -13.44
CA THR A 280 -5.59 -19.05 -14.05
C THR A 280 -4.78 -19.92 -13.08
N LEU A 281 -5.00 -19.76 -11.76
CA LEU A 281 -4.28 -20.45 -10.71
C LEU A 281 -5.07 -21.67 -10.19
N LEU A 282 -5.29 -22.66 -11.05
CA LEU A 282 -6.18 -23.82 -10.88
C LEU A 282 -6.03 -24.63 -9.58
N ARG A 283 -4.91 -24.53 -8.86
CA ARG A 283 -4.66 -25.26 -7.61
C ARG A 283 -4.70 -24.38 -6.36
N VAL A 284 -4.82 -23.04 -6.53
CA VAL A 284 -4.93 -22.11 -5.42
C VAL A 284 -6.38 -22.09 -4.95
N LYS A 285 -6.61 -22.18 -3.65
CA LYS A 285 -7.95 -22.01 -3.09
C LYS A 285 -8.31 -20.52 -3.14
N ASN A 286 -9.03 -20.10 -4.19
CA ASN A 286 -9.56 -18.74 -4.25
C ASN A 286 -10.71 -18.60 -3.25
N CYS A 287 -10.51 -17.73 -2.25
CA CYS A 287 -11.46 -17.45 -1.18
C CYS A 287 -12.29 -16.18 -1.42
N GLY A 288 -12.08 -15.50 -2.56
CA GLY A 288 -12.72 -14.22 -2.89
C GLY A 288 -12.15 -13.04 -2.10
N SER A 289 -12.81 -11.88 -2.18
CA SER A 289 -12.41 -10.69 -1.43
C SER A 289 -12.70 -10.81 0.06
N VAL A 290 -11.99 -10.00 0.84
CA VAL A 290 -12.22 -9.81 2.27
C VAL A 290 -12.37 -8.34 2.59
N ASP A 291 -13.24 -8.01 3.53
CA ASP A 291 -13.35 -6.65 4.05
C ASP A 291 -12.07 -6.26 4.80
N TYR A 292 -11.56 -5.06 4.50
CA TYR A 292 -10.28 -4.59 5.03
C TYR A 292 -10.28 -4.46 6.56
N TRP A 293 -11.38 -4.01 7.16
CA TRP A 293 -11.42 -3.69 8.58
C TRP A 293 -11.84 -4.87 9.47
N SER A 294 -12.71 -5.73 8.98
CA SER A 294 -13.35 -6.78 9.78
C SER A 294 -12.88 -8.21 9.47
N GLU A 295 -12.53 -8.51 8.21
CA GLU A 295 -12.18 -9.87 7.78
C GLU A 295 -10.68 -10.03 7.52
N MET A 296 -10.04 -9.09 6.82
CA MET A 296 -8.63 -9.18 6.46
C MET A 296 -7.70 -9.37 7.67
N PRO A 297 -7.88 -8.65 8.81
CA PRO A 297 -7.09 -8.90 10.01
C PRO A 297 -7.24 -10.32 10.54
N LYS A 298 -8.45 -10.93 10.41
CA LYS A 298 -8.69 -12.31 10.83
C LYS A 298 -7.94 -13.31 9.95
N VAL A 299 -7.87 -13.06 8.62
CA VAL A 299 -7.00 -13.86 7.74
C VAL A 299 -5.57 -13.84 8.24
N PHE A 300 -5.04 -12.66 8.57
CA PHE A 300 -3.66 -12.54 9.05
C PHE A 300 -3.44 -13.19 10.40
N ARG A 301 -4.37 -13.04 11.32
CA ARG A 301 -4.29 -13.63 12.66
C ARG A 301 -4.32 -15.16 12.66
N TYR A 302 -5.13 -15.75 11.78
CA TYR A 302 -5.43 -17.18 11.82
C TYR A 302 -4.68 -18.00 10.76
N SER A 303 -4.00 -17.38 9.81
CA SER A 303 -3.09 -18.08 8.88
C SER A 303 -1.74 -18.35 9.53
N LYS A 304 -1.15 -19.52 9.24
CA LYS A 304 0.19 -19.86 9.72
C LYS A 304 1.26 -18.97 9.11
N ILE A 305 1.17 -18.71 7.82
CA ILE A 305 2.11 -17.86 7.05
C ILE A 305 1.30 -16.89 6.22
N ASN A 306 1.56 -15.60 6.37
CA ASN A 306 1.01 -14.54 5.54
C ASN A 306 2.08 -14.04 4.56
N LEU A 307 1.78 -14.13 3.27
CA LEU A 307 2.69 -13.68 2.23
C LEU A 307 2.48 -12.19 1.91
N ASN A 308 3.56 -11.49 1.70
CA ASN A 308 3.56 -10.18 1.07
C ASN A 308 4.51 -10.16 -0.13
N PHE A 309 4.03 -9.59 -1.24
CA PHE A 309 4.83 -9.29 -2.43
C PHE A 309 4.73 -7.79 -2.68
N THR A 310 5.76 -7.05 -2.25
CA THR A 310 5.88 -5.63 -2.55
C THR A 310 6.13 -5.45 -4.03
N ILE A 311 5.32 -4.63 -4.68
CA ILE A 311 5.42 -4.38 -6.12
C ILE A 311 6.68 -3.57 -6.46
N PRO A 312 7.28 -3.74 -7.65
CA PRO A 312 8.49 -3.02 -8.05
C PRO A 312 8.36 -1.50 -8.06
N ASN A 313 7.14 -0.99 -8.17
CA ASN A 313 6.83 0.45 -8.12
C ASN A 313 7.32 1.09 -6.82
N ILE A 314 7.19 0.41 -5.68
CA ILE A 314 7.73 0.84 -4.39
C ILE A 314 9.23 0.59 -4.41
N LYS A 315 10.02 1.67 -4.51
CA LYS A 315 11.47 1.59 -4.76
C LYS A 315 12.25 1.11 -3.51
N SER A 316 11.90 1.60 -2.32
CA SER A 316 12.57 1.21 -1.06
C SER A 316 11.62 1.05 0.11
N GLY A 317 10.47 1.71 0.08
CA GLY A 317 9.51 1.81 1.17
C GLY A 317 8.82 0.51 1.54
N LEU A 318 8.16 0.52 2.69
CA LEU A 318 7.43 -0.62 3.23
C LEU A 318 5.93 -0.44 3.01
N PRO A 319 5.26 -1.31 2.23
CA PRO A 319 3.83 -1.19 1.97
C PRO A 319 3.00 -1.43 3.23
N LEU A 320 1.78 -0.87 3.25
CA LEU A 320 0.85 -0.97 4.38
C LEU A 320 0.61 -2.42 4.83
N ARG A 321 0.62 -3.37 3.90
CA ARG A 321 0.43 -4.80 4.16
C ARG A 321 1.40 -5.37 5.21
N ILE A 322 2.64 -4.91 5.25
CA ILE A 322 3.62 -5.34 6.27
C ILE A 322 3.10 -4.97 7.66
N PHE A 323 2.64 -3.73 7.84
CA PHE A 323 2.10 -3.24 9.10
C PHE A 323 0.77 -3.92 9.46
N ASP A 324 -0.11 -4.16 8.47
CA ASP A 324 -1.38 -4.86 8.66
C ASP A 324 -1.18 -6.28 9.22
N VAL A 325 -0.28 -7.06 8.61
CA VAL A 325 0.00 -8.44 9.04
C VAL A 325 0.61 -8.45 10.44
N LEU A 326 1.64 -7.65 10.67
CA LEU A 326 2.31 -7.60 11.97
C LEU A 326 1.38 -7.06 13.06
N GLY A 327 0.58 -6.04 12.75
CA GLY A 327 -0.41 -5.46 13.66
C GLY A 327 -1.51 -6.42 14.06
N ALA A 328 -1.89 -7.34 13.17
CA ALA A 328 -2.83 -8.43 13.48
C ALA A 328 -2.19 -9.56 14.30
N GLY A 329 -0.87 -9.51 14.56
CA GLY A 329 -0.11 -10.57 15.23
C GLY A 329 0.10 -11.80 14.34
N GLY A 330 0.05 -11.64 13.02
CA GLY A 330 0.32 -12.68 12.03
C GLY A 330 1.82 -12.84 11.76
N PHE A 331 2.24 -14.05 11.43
CA PHE A 331 3.59 -14.29 10.93
C PHE A 331 3.67 -13.80 9.48
N LEU A 332 4.62 -12.91 9.21
CA LEU A 332 4.86 -12.31 7.90
C LEU A 332 6.07 -12.95 7.21
N LEU A 333 5.87 -13.40 5.97
CA LEU A 333 6.94 -13.76 5.04
C LEU A 333 6.84 -12.85 3.81
N THR A 334 7.80 -11.94 3.65
CA THR A 334 7.78 -10.88 2.62
C THR A 334 9.00 -10.97 1.70
N ASN A 335 8.89 -10.49 0.44
CA ASN A 335 10.07 -10.21 -0.35
C ASN A 335 10.90 -9.09 0.30
N TYR A 336 12.21 -9.11 0.09
CA TYR A 336 13.12 -8.13 0.65
C TYR A 336 12.82 -6.72 0.09
N GLN A 337 12.90 -5.72 0.97
CA GLN A 337 12.87 -4.29 0.66
C GLN A 337 14.00 -3.58 1.39
N ALA A 338 14.61 -2.58 0.75
CA ALA A 338 15.80 -1.91 1.25
C ALA A 338 15.60 -1.25 2.63
N GLU A 339 14.38 -0.81 2.95
CA GLU A 339 14.06 -0.19 4.24
C GLU A 339 13.66 -1.19 5.35
N LEU A 340 13.57 -2.50 5.06
CA LEU A 340 13.24 -3.48 6.11
C LEU A 340 14.20 -3.43 7.30
N PRO A 341 15.54 -3.41 7.10
CA PRO A 341 16.49 -3.38 8.21
C PRO A 341 16.48 -2.08 9.03
N ASP A 342 15.95 -0.97 8.48
CA ASP A 342 15.83 0.30 9.20
C ASP A 342 14.77 0.21 10.33
N TYR A 343 13.80 -0.71 10.21
CA TYR A 343 12.64 -0.83 11.12
C TYR A 343 12.53 -2.18 11.82
N PHE A 344 12.98 -3.27 11.20
CA PHE A 344 12.78 -4.63 11.66
C PHE A 344 14.07 -5.44 11.63
N GLU A 345 14.22 -6.34 12.58
CA GLU A 345 15.27 -7.36 12.59
C GLU A 345 14.75 -8.60 11.84
N ILE A 346 15.29 -8.82 10.62
CA ILE A 346 14.89 -9.96 9.77
C ILE A 346 15.27 -11.27 10.47
N GLY A 347 14.34 -12.23 10.48
CA GLY A 347 14.46 -13.49 11.22
C GLY A 347 14.03 -13.43 12.67
N LYS A 348 13.72 -12.24 13.19
CA LYS A 348 13.25 -12.04 14.58
C LYS A 348 11.90 -11.35 14.67
N ASP A 349 11.66 -10.30 13.88
CA ASP A 349 10.42 -9.53 13.87
C ASP A 349 9.51 -9.96 12.70
N LEU A 350 10.11 -10.47 11.61
CA LEU A 350 9.49 -11.00 10.42
C LEU A 350 10.47 -11.90 9.66
N ALA A 351 9.98 -12.66 8.67
CA ALA A 351 10.82 -13.41 7.74
C ALA A 351 10.82 -12.77 6.35
N CYS A 352 11.93 -12.90 5.63
CA CYS A 352 12.12 -12.32 4.32
C CYS A 352 12.63 -13.39 3.35
N PHE A 353 12.35 -13.24 2.04
CA PHE A 353 12.88 -14.05 0.95
C PHE A 353 13.34 -13.16 -0.21
N GLU A 354 14.32 -13.64 -0.97
CA GLU A 354 14.88 -12.95 -2.13
C GLU A 354 14.67 -13.71 -3.46
N SER A 355 14.24 -14.98 -3.38
CA SER A 355 13.96 -15.80 -4.56
C SER A 355 12.76 -16.73 -4.36
N GLU A 356 12.18 -17.24 -5.46
CA GLU A 356 11.10 -18.22 -5.39
C GLU A 356 11.53 -19.54 -4.70
N ALA A 357 12.77 -19.96 -4.90
CA ALA A 357 13.31 -21.15 -4.24
C ALA A 357 13.38 -20.97 -2.72
N GLU A 358 13.87 -19.82 -2.27
CA GLU A 358 13.94 -19.47 -0.86
C GLU A 358 12.54 -19.30 -0.24
N LEU A 359 11.59 -18.72 -0.98
CA LEU A 359 10.18 -18.62 -0.54
C LEU A 359 9.62 -20.01 -0.23
N VAL A 360 9.81 -20.98 -1.14
CA VAL A 360 9.31 -22.35 -0.96
C VAL A 360 10.01 -23.04 0.20
N GLU A 361 11.32 -22.87 0.35
CA GLU A 361 12.12 -23.42 1.47
C GLU A 361 11.64 -22.86 2.79
N LYS A 362 11.50 -21.52 2.92
CA LYS A 362 11.03 -20.86 4.15
C LYS A 362 9.59 -21.23 4.48
N CYS A 363 8.70 -21.38 3.50
CA CYS A 363 7.36 -21.89 3.77
C CYS A 363 7.41 -23.31 4.33
N SER A 364 8.24 -24.20 3.76
CA SER A 364 8.41 -25.56 4.31
C SER A 364 8.93 -25.56 5.72
N TYR A 365 9.94 -24.74 5.99
CA TYR A 365 10.56 -24.60 7.32
C TYR A 365 9.54 -24.09 8.35
N TYR A 366 8.93 -22.94 8.13
CA TYR A 366 8.04 -22.32 9.12
C TYR A 366 6.70 -23.03 9.29
N LEU A 367 6.26 -23.88 8.36
CA LEU A 367 5.09 -24.74 8.57
C LEU A 367 5.34 -25.82 9.61
N THR A 368 6.61 -26.24 9.81
CA THR A 368 7.04 -27.29 10.75
C THR A 368 7.67 -26.74 12.04
N HIS A 369 8.12 -25.48 12.06
CA HIS A 369 8.74 -24.82 13.21
C HIS A 369 7.77 -23.82 13.86
N GLU A 370 6.74 -24.38 14.51
CA GLU A 370 5.60 -23.58 15.00
C GLU A 370 5.99 -22.61 16.11
N GLU A 371 6.80 -23.04 17.07
CA GLU A 371 7.22 -22.22 18.22
C GLU A 371 8.02 -21.00 17.74
N GLU A 372 8.99 -21.21 16.86
CA GLU A 372 9.81 -20.12 16.29
C GLU A 372 8.94 -19.16 15.48
N ARG A 373 8.04 -19.69 14.62
CA ARG A 373 7.11 -18.88 13.84
C ARG A 373 6.22 -18.00 14.72
N GLN A 374 5.67 -18.56 15.80
CA GLN A 374 4.84 -17.82 16.75
C GLN A 374 5.64 -16.77 17.51
N GLN A 375 6.91 -17.08 17.88
CA GLN A 375 7.76 -16.10 18.53
C GLN A 375 8.09 -14.91 17.61
N ILE A 376 8.40 -15.17 16.33
CA ILE A 376 8.64 -14.12 15.33
C ILE A 376 7.37 -13.25 15.14
N ALA A 377 6.20 -13.86 15.02
CA ALA A 377 4.94 -13.13 14.90
C ALA A 377 4.66 -12.22 16.11
N LYS A 378 4.93 -12.74 17.33
CA LYS A 378 4.81 -11.97 18.56
C LYS A 378 5.79 -10.79 18.60
N ASN A 379 7.05 -11.00 18.24
CA ASN A 379 8.05 -9.94 18.21
C ASN A 379 7.66 -8.84 17.22
N GLY A 380 7.21 -9.21 16.00
CA GLY A 380 6.75 -8.28 14.99
C GLY A 380 5.56 -7.45 15.45
N TYR A 381 4.56 -8.07 16.11
CA TYR A 381 3.44 -7.38 16.72
C TYR A 381 3.89 -6.36 17.77
N GLU A 382 4.72 -6.77 18.74
CA GLU A 382 5.24 -5.88 19.78
C GLU A 382 6.04 -4.71 19.18
N LYS A 383 6.80 -4.98 18.11
CA LYS A 383 7.57 -3.95 17.41
C LYS A 383 6.66 -2.89 16.80
N VAL A 384 5.64 -3.28 16.02
CA VAL A 384 4.73 -2.29 15.39
C VAL A 384 3.86 -1.58 16.42
N LYS A 385 3.40 -2.26 17.46
CA LYS A 385 2.65 -1.67 18.58
C LYS A 385 3.43 -0.56 19.25
N ASN A 386 4.71 -0.79 19.50
CA ASN A 386 5.57 0.17 20.21
C ASN A 386 6.12 1.28 19.31
N CYS A 387 6.31 1.05 17.99
CA CYS A 387 7.05 1.98 17.13
C CYS A 387 6.24 2.55 15.96
N CYS A 388 5.18 1.87 15.49
CA CYS A 388 4.54 2.15 14.22
C CYS A 388 3.05 2.48 14.33
N SER A 389 2.60 3.10 15.44
CA SER A 389 1.20 3.48 15.62
C SER A 389 0.86 4.78 14.87
N TYR A 390 -0.40 4.92 14.42
CA TYR A 390 -0.91 6.17 13.86
C TYR A 390 -0.68 7.35 14.81
N ARG A 391 -0.87 7.18 16.12
CA ARG A 391 -0.66 8.22 17.11
C ARG A 391 0.77 8.79 17.08
N LYS A 392 1.79 7.93 16.93
CA LYS A 392 3.18 8.39 16.82
C LYS A 392 3.45 9.11 15.51
N ARG A 393 2.90 8.61 14.39
CA ARG A 393 3.06 9.23 13.07
C ARG A 393 2.37 10.59 13.01
N LEU A 394 1.12 10.67 13.48
CA LEU A 394 0.38 11.93 13.47
C LEU A 394 0.98 12.96 14.45
N LYS A 395 1.51 12.51 15.59
CA LYS A 395 2.27 13.40 16.48
C LYS A 395 3.49 14.01 15.77
N PHE A 396 4.26 13.21 15.06
CA PHE A 396 5.39 13.70 14.24
C PHE A 396 4.94 14.68 13.16
N ILE A 397 3.84 14.40 12.46
CA ILE A 397 3.25 15.33 11.48
C ILE A 397 2.92 16.67 12.15
N LEU A 398 2.20 16.64 13.28
CA LEU A 398 1.79 17.84 13.99
C LEU A 398 2.98 18.65 14.52
N GLU A 399 4.04 18.00 14.97
CA GLU A 399 5.29 18.63 15.37
C GLU A 399 5.90 19.39 14.17
N LYS A 400 6.03 18.72 13.02
CA LYS A 400 6.65 19.32 11.82
C LYS A 400 5.87 20.51 11.24
N ILE A 401 4.56 20.46 11.26
CA ILE A 401 3.73 21.60 10.80
C ILE A 401 3.62 22.73 11.84
N GLY A 402 3.99 22.49 13.10
CA GLY A 402 3.99 23.47 14.19
C GLY A 402 5.35 24.11 14.48
N GLU A 403 6.45 23.63 13.87
CA GLU A 403 7.81 24.15 14.04
C GLU A 403 8.05 25.48 13.28
N GLU A 404 7.08 25.95 12.51
CA GLU A 404 7.04 27.22 11.77
C GLU A 404 5.84 28.08 12.27
#